data_a4bf9e56b7965c68f7e6674e7e43e14c
#
_entry.id   a4bf9e56b7965c68f7e6674e7e43e14c
#
_cell.length_a   1.000
_cell.length_b   1.000
_cell.length_c   1.000
_cell.angle_alpha   90.00
_cell.angle_beta   90.00
_cell.angle_gamma   90.00
#
_symmetry.space_group_name_H-M   'P 1'
#
loop_
_entity.id
_entity.type
_entity.pdbx_description
1 polymer ?
#
loop_
_entity_poly.entity_id
_entity_poly.type
_entity_poly.pdbx_seq_one_letter_code
_entity_poly.pdbx_strand_id
1 'polypeptide(L)'
;YSFSEEKIYAGETFTLTFTVRNTSNEEDTKSILVTMTNNADTGKLTPAEGSNTLYIDKLAKGESKTMTMSIATAPDTEAKAYEIKLDFEYEGTKPRPATLAKGESSASIPVTVMQKIRLKIDDPTVDGEAMEGESVPVYFSLYNMGRSPIYNCMVTVEGDGLSLEDSFFQGTVAAGNSMRADLSIITAT
;
A
#
# COMPACT_ATOMS: atom_id res chain seq x y z
N TYR A 1 -5.44 15.84 5.54
CA TYR A 1 -4.58 15.20 4.54
C TYR A 1 -5.38 14.27 3.62
N SER A 2 -4.80 13.99 2.46
CA SER A 2 -5.28 13.00 1.51
C SER A 2 -4.11 12.41 0.71
N PHE A 3 -4.33 11.25 0.13
CA PHE A 3 -3.40 10.64 -0.81
C PHE A 3 -3.95 10.74 -2.24
N SER A 4 -3.06 10.77 -3.23
CA SER A 4 -3.45 10.74 -4.66
C SER A 4 -4.08 9.41 -5.05
N GLU A 5 -3.70 8.32 -4.36
CA GLU A 5 -4.11 6.95 -4.63
C GLU A 5 -5.00 6.41 -3.51
N GLU A 6 -6.07 5.72 -3.87
CA GLU A 6 -6.93 5.01 -2.91
C GLU A 6 -6.21 3.80 -2.31
N LYS A 7 -5.36 3.14 -3.09
CA LYS A 7 -4.55 1.98 -2.71
C LYS A 7 -3.10 2.22 -3.03
N ILE A 8 -2.25 2.20 -2.02
CA ILE A 8 -0.81 2.42 -2.16
C ILE A 8 -0.11 1.06 -2.20
N TYR A 9 0.62 0.79 -3.29
CA TYR A 9 1.34 -0.46 -3.47
C TYR A 9 2.85 -0.29 -3.31
N ALA A 10 3.49 -1.31 -2.75
CA ALA A 10 4.94 -1.37 -2.66
C ALA A 10 5.60 -1.27 -4.04
N GLY A 11 6.65 -0.46 -4.15
CA GLY A 11 7.35 -0.15 -5.39
C GLY A 11 6.71 0.94 -6.24
N GLU A 12 5.65 1.59 -5.74
CA GLU A 12 4.98 2.70 -6.42
C GLU A 12 5.20 4.02 -5.68
N THR A 13 4.90 5.11 -6.37
CA THR A 13 4.96 6.47 -5.83
C THR A 13 3.54 7.00 -5.68
N PHE A 14 3.29 7.71 -4.59
CA PHE A 14 2.03 8.41 -4.33
C PHE A 14 2.29 9.83 -3.84
N THR A 15 1.29 10.69 -3.91
CA THR A 15 1.37 12.07 -3.42
C THR A 15 0.58 12.21 -2.12
N LEU A 16 1.26 12.67 -1.08
CA LEU A 16 0.63 13.14 0.14
C LEU A 16 0.29 14.62 -0.02
N THR A 17 -0.99 14.97 0.09
CA THR A 17 -1.47 16.34 0.18
C THR A 17 -1.93 16.61 1.62
N PHE A 18 -1.44 17.69 2.23
CA PHE A 18 -1.82 18.08 3.59
C PHE A 18 -1.96 19.59 3.73
N THR A 19 -2.76 20.02 4.68
CA THR A 19 -3.00 21.45 4.93
C THR A 19 -2.43 21.84 6.29
N VAL A 20 -1.57 22.83 6.29
CA VAL A 20 -1.02 23.46 7.48
C VAL A 20 -1.82 24.70 7.79
N ARG A 21 -2.25 24.88 9.04
CA ARG A 21 -3.01 26.03 9.49
C ARG A 21 -2.35 26.70 10.69
N ASN A 22 -2.19 28.01 10.62
CA ASN A 22 -1.86 28.78 11.80
C ASN A 22 -3.12 28.95 12.67
N THR A 23 -3.17 28.24 13.80
CA THR A 23 -4.32 28.28 14.73
C THR A 23 -4.27 29.43 15.71
N SER A 24 -3.20 30.24 15.71
CA SER A 24 -3.11 31.43 16.56
C SER A 24 -4.13 32.49 16.17
N ASN A 25 -4.80 33.07 17.16
CA ASN A 25 -5.65 34.24 16.99
C ASN A 25 -4.92 35.56 17.23
N GLU A 26 -3.66 35.48 17.67
CA GLU A 26 -2.90 36.63 18.15
C GLU A 26 -1.76 37.06 17.25
N GLU A 27 -1.12 36.10 16.56
CA GLU A 27 0.08 36.40 15.78
C GLU A 27 0.21 35.53 14.53
N ASP A 28 0.96 36.04 13.57
CA ASP A 28 1.41 35.29 12.40
C ASP A 28 2.55 34.35 12.80
N THR A 29 2.74 33.28 12.03
CA THR A 29 3.92 32.41 12.10
C THR A 29 4.78 32.60 10.87
N LYS A 30 6.09 32.42 11.00
CA LYS A 30 7.07 32.54 9.91
C LYS A 30 8.12 31.44 10.01
N SER A 31 8.92 31.32 8.95
CA SER A 31 10.05 30.36 8.89
C SER A 31 9.61 28.93 9.25
N ILE A 32 8.46 28.50 8.71
CA ILE A 32 7.87 27.20 9.03
C ILE A 32 8.58 26.14 8.22
N LEU A 33 9.30 25.27 8.91
CA LEU A 33 9.95 24.09 8.34
C LEU A 33 9.09 22.87 8.61
N VAL A 34 8.76 22.10 7.57
CA VAL A 34 8.02 20.85 7.66
C VAL A 34 8.95 19.73 7.24
N THR A 35 9.31 18.85 8.17
CA THR A 35 10.19 17.71 7.91
C THR A 35 9.41 16.41 8.00
N MET A 36 9.46 15.62 6.93
CA MET A 36 8.94 14.26 6.92
C MET A 36 9.96 13.31 7.54
N THR A 37 9.51 12.51 8.50
CA THR A 37 10.27 11.41 9.07
C THR A 37 9.48 10.11 9.05
N ASN A 38 10.22 9.01 9.06
CA ASN A 38 9.66 7.65 9.07
C ASN A 38 10.49 6.84 10.07
N ASN A 39 10.09 6.88 11.33
CA ASN A 39 10.93 6.47 12.46
C ASN A 39 11.13 4.95 12.57
N ALA A 40 10.15 4.15 12.17
CA ALA A 40 10.14 2.71 12.45
C ALA A 40 10.68 1.85 11.28
N ASP A 41 10.53 2.35 10.06
CA ASP A 41 10.80 1.58 8.83
C ASP A 41 11.63 2.42 7.84
N THR A 42 12.81 2.83 8.28
CA THR A 42 13.73 3.66 7.49
C THR A 42 13.96 3.08 6.09
N GLY A 43 13.73 3.90 5.06
CA GLY A 43 13.91 3.52 3.67
C GLY A 43 12.71 2.82 3.01
N LYS A 44 11.64 2.53 3.74
CA LYS A 44 10.42 1.92 3.15
C LYS A 44 9.51 2.95 2.50
N LEU A 45 9.42 4.14 3.09
CA LEU A 45 8.73 5.31 2.56
C LEU A 45 9.72 6.46 2.50
N THR A 46 10.03 6.95 1.32
CA THR A 46 11.03 8.01 1.12
C THR A 46 10.49 9.10 0.20
N PRO A 47 10.92 10.35 0.33
CA PRO A 47 10.61 11.35 -0.68
C PRO A 47 11.05 10.84 -2.07
N ALA A 48 10.14 10.89 -3.06
CA ALA A 48 10.41 10.44 -4.42
C ALA A 48 11.24 11.46 -5.20
N GLU A 49 11.06 12.73 -4.86
CA GLU A 49 11.74 13.86 -5.51
C GLU A 49 12.16 14.89 -4.46
N GLY A 50 13.37 15.42 -4.58
CA GLY A 50 13.87 16.52 -3.77
C GLY A 50 14.21 16.14 -2.33
N SER A 51 13.74 16.94 -1.38
CA SER A 51 14.04 16.85 0.04
C SER A 51 12.86 16.28 0.82
N ASN A 52 13.15 15.69 1.97
CA ASN A 52 12.13 15.37 2.99
C ASN A 52 11.60 16.60 3.73
N THR A 53 12.02 17.80 3.31
CA THR A 53 11.74 19.05 3.99
C THR A 53 11.04 20.03 3.05
N LEU A 54 9.96 20.64 3.53
CA LEU A 54 9.23 21.70 2.85
C LEU A 54 9.29 22.98 3.69
N TYR A 55 9.22 24.14 3.04
CA TYR A 55 9.32 25.43 3.69
C TYR A 55 8.10 26.31 3.38
N ILE A 56 7.59 26.97 4.41
CA ILE A 56 6.57 28.01 4.31
C ILE A 56 7.14 29.28 4.93
N ASP A 57 7.26 30.33 4.14
CA ASP A 57 7.82 31.60 4.61
C ASP A 57 6.98 32.18 5.74
N LYS A 58 5.68 32.32 5.52
CA LYS A 58 4.75 32.92 6.48
C LYS A 58 3.35 32.35 6.35
N LEU A 59 2.65 32.24 7.49
CA LEU A 59 1.19 32.07 7.58
C LEU A 59 0.61 33.14 8.51
N ALA A 60 -0.30 33.93 7.99
CA ALA A 60 -1.03 34.87 8.82
C ALA A 60 -1.88 34.13 9.88
N LYS A 61 -2.27 34.81 10.94
CA LYS A 61 -3.18 34.24 11.93
C LYS A 61 -4.44 33.69 11.29
N GLY A 62 -4.78 32.44 11.60
CA GLY A 62 -5.95 31.75 11.03
C GLY A 62 -5.78 31.26 9.59
N GLU A 63 -4.68 31.61 8.90
CA GLU A 63 -4.43 31.22 7.52
C GLU A 63 -4.07 29.73 7.40
N SER A 64 -4.40 29.16 6.25
CA SER A 64 -4.08 27.78 5.88
C SER A 64 -3.32 27.73 4.57
N LYS A 65 -2.38 26.81 4.45
CA LYS A 65 -1.65 26.52 3.22
C LYS A 65 -1.63 25.03 2.94
N THR A 66 -2.03 24.65 1.75
CA THR A 66 -1.95 23.26 1.28
C THR A 66 -0.59 23.00 0.65
N MET A 67 0.01 21.87 1.01
CA MET A 67 1.31 21.41 0.57
C MET A 67 1.19 20.00 0.01
N THR A 68 2.10 19.63 -0.86
CA THR A 68 2.19 18.28 -1.44
C THR A 68 3.59 17.73 -1.29
N MET A 69 3.70 16.41 -1.12
CA MET A 69 4.96 15.69 -1.10
C MET A 69 4.79 14.38 -1.86
N SER A 70 5.66 14.14 -2.84
CA SER A 70 5.73 12.86 -3.56
C SER A 70 6.55 11.87 -2.76
N ILE A 71 6.00 10.68 -2.52
CA ILE A 71 6.57 9.65 -1.65
C ILE A 71 6.66 8.34 -2.44
N ALA A 72 7.86 7.77 -2.48
CA ALA A 72 8.11 6.46 -3.05
C ALA A 72 8.07 5.37 -1.97
N THR A 73 7.44 4.24 -2.29
CA THR A 73 7.51 3.03 -1.48
C THR A 73 8.58 2.10 -2.02
N ALA A 74 9.42 1.53 -1.15
CA ALA A 74 10.38 0.53 -1.59
C ALA A 74 9.66 -0.74 -2.10
N PRO A 75 10.17 -1.42 -3.14
CA PRO A 75 9.51 -2.61 -3.71
C PRO A 75 9.38 -3.78 -2.72
N ASP A 76 10.22 -3.83 -1.71
CA ASP A 76 10.24 -4.85 -0.65
C ASP A 76 9.45 -4.43 0.60
N THR A 77 8.67 -3.34 0.53
CA THR A 77 7.82 -2.89 1.64
C THR A 77 6.72 -3.91 1.89
N GLU A 78 6.62 -4.40 3.12
CA GLU A 78 5.60 -5.38 3.51
C GLU A 78 4.19 -4.78 3.46
N ALA A 79 3.19 -5.64 3.25
CA ALA A 79 1.78 -5.24 3.30
C ALA A 79 1.35 -5.04 4.76
N LYS A 80 1.43 -3.81 5.25
CA LYS A 80 1.01 -3.39 6.59
C LYS A 80 0.76 -1.89 6.66
N ALA A 81 0.30 -1.44 7.81
CA ALA A 81 0.22 -0.01 8.11
C ALA A 81 1.61 0.54 8.49
N TYR A 82 1.95 1.67 7.95
CA TYR A 82 3.13 2.49 8.23
C TYR A 82 2.69 3.84 8.78
N GLU A 83 3.62 4.59 9.35
CA GLU A 83 3.39 5.94 9.84
C GLU A 83 4.37 6.91 9.19
N ILE A 84 3.83 7.97 8.60
CA ILE A 84 4.59 9.15 8.20
C ILE A 84 4.42 10.19 9.30
N LYS A 85 5.53 10.66 9.86
CA LYS A 85 5.52 11.76 10.81
C LYS A 85 5.93 13.04 10.10
N LEU A 86 5.16 14.09 10.27
CA LEU A 86 5.49 15.46 9.86
C LEU A 86 5.85 16.25 11.12
N ASP A 87 7.09 16.70 11.21
CA ASP A 87 7.57 17.58 12.26
C ASP A 87 7.60 19.01 11.75
N PHE A 88 7.05 19.93 12.53
CA PHE A 88 6.93 21.35 12.22
C PHE A 88 7.78 22.15 13.20
N GLU A 89 8.69 22.95 12.67
CA GLU A 89 9.40 23.97 13.41
C GLU A 89 8.99 25.34 12.87
N TYR A 90 8.69 26.31 13.73
CA TYR A 90 8.24 27.63 13.31
C TYR A 90 8.60 28.72 14.30
N GLU A 91 8.53 29.98 13.87
CA GLU A 91 8.73 31.15 14.69
C GLU A 91 7.48 32.02 14.74
N GLY A 92 7.19 32.59 15.93
CA GLY A 92 6.18 33.62 16.05
C GLY A 92 6.72 34.99 15.59
N THR A 93 5.85 35.89 15.25
CA THR A 93 6.24 37.24 14.79
C THR A 93 6.36 38.27 15.91
N LYS A 94 5.79 38.01 17.08
CA LYS A 94 5.91 38.88 18.24
C LYS A 94 7.32 38.81 18.84
N PRO A 95 7.90 39.94 19.29
CA PRO A 95 9.19 39.92 19.98
C PRO A 95 9.16 39.06 21.24
N ARG A 96 10.09 38.11 21.33
CA ARG A 96 10.25 37.17 22.47
C ARG A 96 11.72 36.92 22.76
N PRO A 97 12.06 36.52 23.99
CA PRO A 97 13.41 35.99 24.27
C PRO A 97 13.74 34.85 23.28
N ALA A 98 14.97 34.75 22.84
CA ALA A 98 15.43 33.76 21.86
C ALA A 98 15.08 32.31 22.25
N THR A 99 15.03 32.02 23.55
CA THR A 99 14.65 30.70 24.11
C THR A 99 13.15 30.35 23.90
N LEU A 100 12.33 31.32 23.59
CA LEU A 100 10.86 31.13 23.36
C LEU A 100 10.41 31.51 21.94
N ALA A 101 11.35 31.81 21.05
CA ALA A 101 11.07 32.28 19.71
C ALA A 101 10.60 31.15 18.78
N LYS A 102 11.03 29.91 19.06
CA LYS A 102 10.68 28.73 18.25
C LYS A 102 9.53 27.96 18.87
N GLY A 103 8.61 27.53 18.02
CA GLY A 103 7.56 26.59 18.33
C GLY A 103 7.77 25.29 17.54
N GLU A 104 7.30 24.19 18.10
CA GLU A 104 7.36 22.88 17.50
C GLU A 104 5.99 22.22 17.58
N SER A 105 5.67 21.41 16.57
CA SER A 105 4.47 20.57 16.54
C SER A 105 4.74 19.35 15.68
N SER A 106 3.94 18.31 15.83
CA SER A 106 4.04 17.13 14.96
C SER A 106 2.69 16.56 14.64
N ALA A 107 2.62 15.85 13.52
CA ALA A 107 1.44 15.10 13.09
C ALA A 107 1.87 13.74 12.55
N SER A 108 1.13 12.70 12.92
CA SER A 108 1.32 11.33 12.42
C SER A 108 0.22 10.99 11.42
N ILE A 109 0.62 10.48 10.27
CA ILE A 109 -0.27 10.12 9.16
C ILE A 109 -0.13 8.63 8.88
N PRO A 110 -1.17 7.81 9.14
CA PRO A 110 -1.13 6.39 8.83
C PRO A 110 -1.22 6.17 7.31
N VAL A 111 -0.39 5.26 6.80
CA VAL A 111 -0.32 4.85 5.40
C VAL A 111 -0.38 3.34 5.34
N THR A 112 -1.42 2.78 4.71
CA THR A 112 -1.50 1.34 4.47
C THR A 112 -0.86 1.02 3.13
N VAL A 113 0.23 0.26 3.17
CA VAL A 113 0.89 -0.25 1.96
C VAL A 113 0.41 -1.66 1.68
N MET A 114 0.15 -1.95 0.42
CA MET A 114 -0.28 -3.25 -0.08
C MET A 114 0.78 -3.87 -0.98
N GLN A 115 0.74 -5.18 -1.15
CA GLN A 115 1.52 -5.89 -2.15
C GLN A 115 0.61 -6.35 -3.29
N LYS A 116 1.09 -6.26 -4.53
CA LYS A 116 0.36 -6.78 -5.69
C LYS A 116 0.38 -8.31 -5.69
N ILE A 117 -0.78 -8.92 -5.84
CA ILE A 117 -0.89 -10.36 -6.07
C ILE A 117 -0.33 -10.65 -7.46
N ARG A 118 0.57 -11.63 -7.55
CA ARG A 118 1.14 -12.14 -8.80
C ARG A 118 1.00 -13.64 -8.82
N LEU A 119 -0.08 -14.10 -9.38
CA LEU A 119 -0.39 -15.51 -9.57
C LEU A 119 -0.08 -15.90 -11.01
N LYS A 120 0.66 -16.99 -11.17
CA LYS A 120 0.84 -17.68 -12.44
C LYS A 120 0.25 -19.09 -12.34
N ILE A 121 -0.40 -19.53 -13.40
CA ILE A 121 -0.97 -20.87 -13.53
C ILE A 121 -0.31 -21.51 -14.74
N ASP A 122 0.12 -22.78 -14.61
CA ASP A 122 0.53 -23.57 -15.78
C ASP A 122 -0.69 -24.04 -16.56
N ASP A 123 -0.46 -24.45 -17.80
CA ASP A 123 -1.51 -25.04 -18.62
C ASP A 123 -2.05 -26.31 -17.94
N PRO A 124 -3.38 -26.44 -17.78
CA PRO A 124 -3.97 -27.63 -17.19
C PRO A 124 -3.66 -28.88 -18.02
N THR A 125 -3.30 -29.97 -17.33
CA THR A 125 -3.08 -31.28 -17.92
C THR A 125 -4.26 -32.17 -17.60
N VAL A 126 -4.84 -32.78 -18.62
CA VAL A 126 -5.89 -33.79 -18.52
C VAL A 126 -5.24 -35.17 -18.63
N ASP A 127 -5.55 -36.07 -17.70
CA ASP A 127 -5.02 -37.43 -17.72
C ASP A 127 -6.11 -38.40 -18.24
N GLY A 128 -5.97 -38.78 -19.50
CA GLY A 128 -6.89 -39.67 -20.18
C GLY A 128 -7.81 -38.99 -21.19
N GLU A 129 -8.73 -39.76 -21.78
CA GLU A 129 -9.79 -39.28 -22.66
C GLU A 129 -11.03 -38.99 -21.81
N ALA A 130 -11.64 -37.84 -22.05
CA ALA A 130 -12.90 -37.46 -21.41
C ALA A 130 -14.08 -38.11 -22.18
N MET A 131 -14.79 -39.01 -21.52
CA MET A 131 -16.06 -39.53 -22.02
C MET A 131 -17.24 -38.80 -21.37
N GLU A 132 -18.33 -38.71 -22.11
CA GLU A 132 -19.56 -38.04 -21.64
C GLU A 132 -20.08 -38.69 -20.34
N GLY A 133 -20.28 -37.86 -19.28
CA GLY A 133 -20.74 -38.31 -17.96
C GLY A 133 -19.68 -38.89 -17.07
N GLU A 134 -18.43 -38.98 -17.50
CA GLU A 134 -17.34 -39.47 -16.66
C GLU A 134 -16.53 -38.35 -15.98
N SER A 135 -15.94 -38.70 -14.87
CA SER A 135 -15.00 -37.85 -14.14
C SER A 135 -13.61 -37.99 -14.71
N VAL A 136 -12.98 -36.87 -15.04
CA VAL A 136 -11.63 -36.80 -15.61
C VAL A 136 -10.72 -36.00 -14.68
N PRO A 137 -9.56 -36.57 -14.28
CA PRO A 137 -8.61 -35.84 -13.47
C PRO A 137 -7.91 -34.76 -14.28
N VAL A 138 -7.85 -33.55 -13.71
CA VAL A 138 -7.16 -32.39 -14.26
C VAL A 138 -6.23 -31.82 -13.22
N TYR A 139 -5.01 -31.58 -13.59
CA TYR A 139 -4.03 -30.99 -12.69
C TYR A 139 -3.25 -29.86 -13.34
N PHE A 140 -2.89 -28.90 -12.51
CA PHE A 140 -2.04 -27.77 -12.87
C PHE A 140 -1.32 -27.24 -11.63
N SER A 141 -0.30 -26.45 -11.84
CA SER A 141 0.43 -25.78 -10.75
C SER A 141 0.06 -24.30 -10.71
N LEU A 142 -0.12 -23.80 -9.49
CA LEU A 142 -0.25 -22.38 -9.20
C LEU A 142 1.04 -21.89 -8.54
N TYR A 143 1.57 -20.77 -9.02
CA TYR A 143 2.79 -20.16 -8.50
C TYR A 143 2.46 -18.80 -7.94
N ASN A 144 2.71 -18.59 -6.66
CA ASN A 144 2.66 -17.25 -6.07
C ASN A 144 3.97 -16.52 -6.38
N MET A 145 4.00 -15.77 -7.45
CA MET A 145 5.13 -14.94 -7.88
C MET A 145 5.22 -13.62 -7.13
N GLY A 146 4.30 -13.38 -6.20
CA GLY A 146 4.24 -12.19 -5.35
C GLY A 146 5.16 -12.29 -4.13
N ARG A 147 5.15 -11.23 -3.34
CA ARG A 147 5.93 -11.12 -2.09
C ARG A 147 5.10 -11.31 -0.82
N SER A 148 3.79 -11.41 -0.97
CA SER A 148 2.86 -11.69 0.13
C SER A 148 2.16 -13.03 -0.07
N PRO A 149 1.79 -13.75 0.99
CA PRO A 149 0.99 -14.95 0.87
C PRO A 149 -0.38 -14.65 0.26
N ILE A 150 -0.91 -15.60 -0.50
CA ILE A 150 -2.28 -15.59 -1.00
C ILE A 150 -3.10 -16.47 -0.09
N TYR A 151 -4.17 -15.93 0.47
CA TYR A 151 -5.07 -16.62 1.39
C TYR A 151 -6.36 -17.03 0.70
N ASN A 152 -6.98 -18.10 1.19
CA ASN A 152 -8.28 -18.58 0.75
C ASN A 152 -8.36 -18.80 -0.77
N CYS A 153 -7.32 -19.40 -1.35
CA CYS A 153 -7.28 -19.72 -2.76
C CYS A 153 -8.30 -20.84 -3.05
N MET A 154 -9.27 -20.53 -3.87
CA MET A 154 -10.28 -21.47 -4.35
C MET A 154 -10.20 -21.55 -5.87
N VAL A 155 -10.31 -22.76 -6.41
CA VAL A 155 -10.37 -23.00 -7.84
C VAL A 155 -11.79 -23.39 -8.21
N THR A 156 -12.33 -22.74 -9.23
CA THR A 156 -13.62 -23.02 -9.84
C THR A 156 -13.42 -23.38 -11.30
N VAL A 157 -14.31 -24.20 -11.84
CA VAL A 157 -14.33 -24.55 -13.27
C VAL A 157 -15.60 -23.96 -13.87
N GLU A 158 -15.44 -23.26 -14.97
CA GLU A 158 -16.55 -22.70 -15.75
C GLU A 158 -16.42 -23.18 -17.20
N GLY A 159 -17.51 -23.67 -17.74
CA GLY A 159 -17.56 -24.14 -19.12
C GLY A 159 -18.88 -24.87 -19.40
N ASP A 160 -19.35 -24.76 -20.62
CA ASP A 160 -20.56 -25.49 -21.05
C ASP A 160 -20.30 -27.00 -21.00
N GLY A 161 -21.12 -27.72 -20.26
CA GLY A 161 -20.95 -29.16 -20.10
C GLY A 161 -19.81 -29.61 -19.20
N LEU A 162 -19.26 -28.70 -18.38
CA LEU A 162 -18.23 -29.03 -17.38
C LEU A 162 -18.69 -28.68 -15.98
N SER A 163 -18.43 -29.57 -15.04
CA SER A 163 -18.65 -29.31 -13.61
C SER A 163 -17.52 -29.88 -12.77
N LEU A 164 -17.25 -29.27 -11.63
CA LEU A 164 -16.36 -29.86 -10.61
C LEU A 164 -17.11 -30.95 -9.86
N GLU A 165 -16.48 -32.11 -9.68
CA GLU A 165 -16.98 -33.16 -8.79
C GLU A 165 -16.88 -32.71 -7.32
N ASP A 166 -15.73 -32.12 -6.97
CA ASP A 166 -15.45 -31.57 -5.65
C ASP A 166 -14.85 -30.15 -5.76
N SER A 167 -15.18 -29.27 -4.79
CA SER A 167 -14.54 -27.96 -4.72
C SER A 167 -13.09 -28.07 -4.26
N PHE A 168 -12.18 -27.47 -5.01
CA PHE A 168 -10.78 -27.40 -4.62
C PHE A 168 -10.51 -26.11 -3.85
N PHE A 169 -10.11 -26.26 -2.59
CA PHE A 169 -9.77 -25.16 -1.70
C PHE A 169 -8.36 -25.34 -1.14
N GLN A 170 -7.54 -24.30 -1.29
CA GLN A 170 -6.23 -24.21 -0.69
C GLN A 170 -6.19 -23.02 0.28
N GLY A 171 -5.88 -23.28 1.55
CA GLY A 171 -5.92 -22.24 2.58
C GLY A 171 -4.94 -21.10 2.33
N THR A 172 -3.66 -21.40 2.06
CA THR A 172 -2.61 -20.39 1.88
C THR A 172 -1.55 -20.85 0.91
N VAL A 173 -1.17 -19.98 -0.03
CA VAL A 173 0.01 -20.15 -0.87
C VAL A 173 1.04 -19.10 -0.48
N ALA A 174 2.10 -19.51 0.20
CA ALA A 174 3.14 -18.59 0.66
C ALA A 174 3.86 -17.87 -0.50
N ALA A 175 4.43 -16.71 -0.22
CA ALA A 175 5.20 -15.94 -1.20
C ALA A 175 6.34 -16.76 -1.80
N GLY A 176 6.49 -16.75 -3.11
CA GLY A 176 7.53 -17.50 -3.84
C GLY A 176 7.31 -19.02 -3.90
N ASN A 177 6.21 -19.54 -3.36
CA ASN A 177 5.88 -20.96 -3.39
C ASN A 177 4.89 -21.30 -4.50
N SER A 178 4.85 -22.59 -4.82
CA SER A 178 3.84 -23.17 -5.71
C SER A 178 2.97 -24.18 -4.96
N MET A 179 1.82 -24.44 -5.51
CA MET A 179 0.94 -25.54 -5.13
C MET A 179 0.47 -26.27 -6.38
N ARG A 180 0.21 -27.56 -6.26
CA ARG A 180 -0.46 -28.33 -7.28
C ARG A 180 -1.96 -28.40 -6.96
N ALA A 181 -2.78 -28.13 -7.96
CA ALA A 181 -4.20 -28.37 -7.93
C ALA A 181 -4.49 -29.68 -8.66
N ASP A 182 -5.14 -30.60 -7.97
CA ASP A 182 -5.64 -31.86 -8.52
C ASP A 182 -7.18 -31.80 -8.42
N LEU A 183 -7.86 -31.77 -9.58
CA LEU A 183 -9.29 -31.61 -9.70
C LEU A 183 -9.89 -32.79 -10.42
N SER A 184 -11.12 -33.14 -10.10
CA SER A 184 -11.95 -34.04 -10.88
C SER A 184 -13.05 -33.24 -11.56
N ILE A 185 -13.09 -33.27 -12.89
CA ILE A 185 -14.07 -32.57 -13.70
C ILE A 185 -15.01 -33.60 -14.32
N ILE A 186 -16.31 -33.40 -14.16
CA ILE A 186 -17.33 -34.18 -14.80
C ILE A 186 -17.75 -33.52 -16.12
N THR A 187 -17.75 -34.27 -17.18
CA THR A 187 -18.31 -33.84 -18.48
C THR A 187 -19.82 -34.10 -18.51
N ALA A 188 -20.61 -33.11 -18.91
CA ALA A 188 -22.06 -33.27 -19.04
C ALA A 188 -22.45 -34.28 -20.13
N THR A 189 -23.56 -34.95 -19.86
CA THR A 189 -24.24 -35.82 -20.87
C THR A 189 -25.05 -34.97 -21.83
#